data_da7cf02b5fd12babedb263b3175e4ac6
#
_entry.id   da7cf02b5fd12babedb263b3175e4ac6
#
_cell.length_a   1.000
_cell.length_b   1.000
_cell.length_c   1.000
_cell.angle_alpha   90.00
_cell.angle_beta   90.00
_cell.angle_gamma   90.00
#
_symmetry.space_group_name_H-M   'P 1'
#
loop_
_entity.id
_entity.type
_entity.pdbx_description
1 polymer ?
#
loop_
_entity_poly.entity_id
_entity_poly.type
_entity_poly.pdbx_seq_one_letter_code
_entity_poly.pdbx_strand_id
1 'polypeptide(L)'
;MAKILLFEDEMLVRELAFEDLTDAGHDVIAAGSGDEALVILRRDPGFDVLFTDIRMPGEIDGWQLAEEARELIPSLKIVFATGLNDDAGWKKPEDRMLAKPYRKDDLLKALA
;
A
#
# COMPACT_ATOMS: atom_id res chain seq x y z
N MET A 1 -8.60 12.89 6.47
CA MET A 1 -8.94 11.64 5.78
C MET A 1 -8.12 11.51 4.51
N ALA A 2 -7.70 10.30 4.21
CA ALA A 2 -6.86 10.04 3.05
C ALA A 2 -7.58 9.14 2.06
N LYS A 3 -7.26 9.29 0.78
CA LYS A 3 -7.67 8.35 -0.25
C LYS A 3 -6.54 7.35 -0.44
N ILE A 4 -6.82 6.08 -0.15
CA ILE A 4 -5.82 5.03 -0.02
C ILE A 4 -6.05 3.94 -1.06
N LEU A 5 -5.00 3.60 -1.80
CA LEU A 5 -4.98 2.39 -2.60
C LEU A 5 -4.31 1.30 -1.78
N LEU A 6 -5.06 0.26 -1.48
CA LEU A 6 -4.60 -0.87 -0.67
C LEU A 6 -4.31 -2.06 -1.58
N PHE A 7 -3.07 -2.52 -1.55
CA PHE A 7 -2.71 -3.72 -2.24
C PHE A 7 -2.15 -4.76 -1.28
N GLU A 8 -2.87 -5.87 -1.13
CA GLU A 8 -2.52 -7.02 -0.32
C GLU A 8 -3.01 -8.26 -1.07
N ASP A 9 -2.13 -9.22 -1.32
CA ASP A 9 -2.50 -10.41 -2.08
C ASP A 9 -3.28 -11.43 -1.25
N GLU A 10 -3.10 -11.44 0.06
CA GLU A 10 -3.85 -12.33 0.94
C GLU A 10 -5.22 -11.75 1.25
N MET A 11 -6.27 -12.45 0.81
CA MET A 11 -7.63 -11.92 0.86
C MET A 11 -8.09 -11.55 2.26
N LEU A 12 -7.84 -12.39 3.27
CA LEU A 12 -8.28 -12.10 4.64
C LEU A 12 -7.57 -10.89 5.23
N VAL A 13 -6.27 -10.77 5.01
CA VAL A 13 -5.49 -9.62 5.47
C VAL A 13 -5.97 -8.36 4.78
N ARG A 14 -6.23 -8.44 3.47
CA ARG A 14 -6.75 -7.32 2.69
C ARG A 14 -8.10 -6.84 3.22
N GLU A 15 -9.01 -7.76 3.51
CA GLU A 15 -10.34 -7.41 4.02
C GLU A 15 -10.27 -6.76 5.40
N LEU A 16 -9.42 -7.27 6.29
CA LEU A 16 -9.25 -6.69 7.61
C LEU A 16 -8.65 -5.27 7.53
N ALA A 17 -7.63 -5.09 6.72
CA ALA A 17 -7.03 -3.77 6.52
C ALA A 17 -8.04 -2.80 5.90
N PHE A 18 -8.81 -3.26 4.93
CA PHE A 18 -9.85 -2.46 4.30
C PHE A 18 -10.88 -1.97 5.33
N GLU A 19 -11.35 -2.87 6.20
CA GLU A 19 -12.31 -2.51 7.24
C GLU A 19 -11.71 -1.53 8.25
N ASP A 20 -10.50 -1.78 8.70
CA ASP A 20 -9.84 -0.93 9.68
C ASP A 20 -9.63 0.48 9.17
N LEU A 21 -9.19 0.61 7.93
CA LEU A 21 -8.97 1.91 7.30
C LEU A 21 -10.28 2.64 7.01
N THR A 22 -11.28 1.91 6.55
CA THR A 22 -12.59 2.48 6.27
C THR A 22 -13.26 2.96 7.55
N ASP A 23 -13.17 2.17 8.63
CA ASP A 23 -13.73 2.53 9.92
C ASP A 23 -13.06 3.80 10.49
N ALA A 24 -11.80 4.02 10.16
CA ALA A 24 -11.07 5.22 10.58
C ALA A 24 -11.43 6.46 9.75
N GLY A 25 -12.30 6.32 8.75
CA GLY A 25 -12.78 7.44 7.96
C GLY A 25 -12.04 7.68 6.65
N HIS A 26 -11.15 6.76 6.26
CA HIS A 26 -10.43 6.88 4.99
C HIS A 26 -11.27 6.34 3.82
N ASP A 27 -11.00 6.85 2.64
CA ASP A 27 -11.57 6.35 1.40
C ASP A 27 -10.61 5.32 0.81
N VAL A 28 -11.00 4.05 0.81
CA VAL A 28 -10.10 2.94 0.49
C VAL A 28 -10.58 2.21 -0.76
N ILE A 29 -9.65 1.99 -1.68
CA ILE A 29 -9.88 1.13 -2.84
C ILE A 29 -8.86 0.00 -2.75
N ALA A 30 -9.33 -1.24 -2.83
CA ALA A 30 -8.47 -2.42 -2.75
C ALA A 30 -8.18 -2.98 -4.13
N ALA A 31 -6.93 -3.36 -4.35
CA ALA A 31 -6.49 -4.04 -5.57
C ALA A 31 -6.00 -5.45 -5.24
N GLY A 32 -6.27 -6.38 -6.12
CA GLY A 32 -5.88 -7.78 -5.95
C GLY A 32 -4.58 -8.16 -6.65
N SER A 33 -4.01 -7.25 -7.44
CA SER A 33 -2.72 -7.46 -8.12
C SER A 33 -2.04 -6.11 -8.35
N GLY A 34 -0.72 -6.16 -8.62
CA GLY A 34 0.03 -4.97 -8.96
C GLY A 34 -0.43 -4.33 -10.26
N ASP A 35 -0.78 -5.14 -11.23
CA ASP A 35 -1.30 -4.65 -12.51
C ASP A 35 -2.61 -3.91 -12.33
N GLU A 36 -3.51 -4.45 -11.54
CA GLU A 36 -4.77 -3.78 -11.20
C GLU A 36 -4.52 -2.47 -10.49
N ALA A 37 -3.59 -2.46 -9.53
CA ALA A 37 -3.24 -1.24 -8.80
C ALA A 37 -2.74 -0.14 -9.74
N LEU A 38 -1.90 -0.48 -10.70
CA LEU A 38 -1.39 0.49 -11.68
C LEU A 38 -2.50 1.03 -12.58
N VAL A 39 -3.42 0.18 -13.01
CA VAL A 39 -4.57 0.62 -13.81
C VAL A 39 -5.39 1.64 -13.03
N ILE A 40 -5.64 1.36 -11.75
CA ILE A 40 -6.40 2.27 -10.89
C ILE A 40 -5.69 3.61 -10.74
N LEU A 41 -4.38 3.59 -10.49
CA LEU A 41 -3.59 4.81 -10.32
C LEU A 41 -3.53 5.66 -11.59
N ARG A 42 -3.47 5.02 -12.76
CA ARG A 42 -3.46 5.72 -14.03
C ARG A 42 -4.79 6.41 -14.33
N ARG A 43 -5.88 5.78 -13.91
CA ARG A 43 -7.23 6.33 -14.10
C ARG A 43 -7.58 7.41 -13.11
N ASP A 44 -7.02 7.33 -11.91
CA ASP A 44 -7.34 8.24 -10.83
C ASP A 44 -6.07 8.65 -10.09
N PRO A 45 -5.50 9.81 -10.41
CA PRO A 45 -4.30 10.30 -9.74
C PRO A 45 -4.57 11.00 -8.40
N GLY A 46 -5.79 10.92 -7.89
CA GLY A 46 -6.19 11.60 -6.65
C GLY A 46 -5.89 10.84 -5.36
N PHE A 47 -5.08 9.77 -5.42
CA PHE A 47 -4.71 9.02 -4.23
C PHE A 47 -3.68 9.76 -3.39
N ASP A 48 -3.82 9.64 -2.06
CA ASP A 48 -2.91 10.24 -1.08
C ASP A 48 -1.88 9.23 -0.60
N VAL A 49 -2.25 7.95 -0.51
CA VAL A 49 -1.43 6.89 0.05
C VAL A 49 -1.54 5.62 -0.79
N LEU A 50 -0.41 4.98 -1.01
CA LEU A 50 -0.34 3.60 -1.48
C LEU A 50 0.12 2.73 -0.31
N PHE A 51 -0.69 1.77 0.07
CA PHE A 51 -0.35 0.76 1.06
C PHE A 51 -0.17 -0.56 0.32
N THR A 52 1.03 -1.11 0.35
CA THR A 52 1.35 -2.30 -0.44
C THR A 52 2.26 -3.28 0.28
N ASP A 53 2.04 -4.57 0.03
CA ASP A 53 3.03 -5.58 0.34
C ASP A 53 4.27 -5.38 -0.53
N ILE A 54 5.40 -5.88 -0.05
CA ILE A 54 6.64 -5.89 -0.83
C ILE A 54 6.67 -7.09 -1.76
N ARG A 55 6.45 -8.28 -1.22
CA ARG A 55 6.46 -9.51 -2.01
C ARG A 55 5.06 -9.92 -2.39
N MET A 56 4.86 -10.12 -3.68
CA MET A 56 3.57 -10.48 -4.22
C MET A 56 3.75 -11.44 -5.39
N PRO A 57 2.80 -12.36 -5.62
CA PRO A 57 2.83 -13.16 -6.84
C PRO A 57 2.57 -12.26 -8.05
N GLY A 58 3.19 -12.60 -9.17
CA GLY A 58 3.02 -11.85 -10.41
C GLY A 58 4.28 -11.15 -10.85
N GLU A 59 4.17 -10.36 -11.90
CA GLU A 59 5.31 -9.69 -12.52
C GLU A 59 5.78 -8.44 -11.79
N ILE A 60 4.87 -7.81 -11.05
CA ILE A 60 5.15 -6.55 -10.36
C ILE A 60 5.14 -6.78 -8.86
N ASP A 61 6.28 -6.54 -8.20
CA ASP A 61 6.35 -6.57 -6.75
C ASP A 61 6.05 -5.19 -6.16
N GLY A 62 6.04 -5.09 -4.82
CA GLY A 62 5.71 -3.84 -4.14
C GLY A 62 6.70 -2.72 -4.41
N TRP A 63 7.98 -3.04 -4.60
CA TRP A 63 8.99 -2.05 -4.93
C TRP A 63 8.75 -1.42 -6.30
N GLN A 64 8.50 -2.28 -7.29
CA GLN A 64 8.22 -1.83 -8.66
C GLN A 64 6.93 -1.02 -8.73
N LEU A 65 5.89 -1.49 -8.02
CA LEU A 65 4.64 -0.76 -7.93
C LEU A 65 4.84 0.64 -7.35
N ALA A 66 5.63 0.75 -6.28
CA ALA A 66 5.90 2.03 -5.65
C ALA A 66 6.66 2.98 -6.58
N GLU A 67 7.65 2.48 -7.33
CA GLU A 67 8.39 3.30 -8.26
C GLU A 67 7.49 3.88 -9.36
N GLU A 68 6.66 3.04 -9.95
CA GLU A 68 5.73 3.49 -10.99
C GLU A 68 4.66 4.42 -10.42
N ALA A 69 4.18 4.14 -9.21
CA ALA A 69 3.19 4.99 -8.55
C ALA A 69 3.75 6.38 -8.27
N ARG A 70 5.01 6.49 -7.84
CA ARG A 70 5.66 7.79 -7.61
C ARG A 70 5.81 8.61 -8.89
N GLU A 71 6.05 7.94 -10.00
CA GLU A 71 6.12 8.62 -11.29
C GLU A 71 4.77 9.20 -11.69
N LEU A 72 3.70 8.47 -11.41
CA LEU A 72 2.34 8.92 -11.71
C LEU A 72 1.86 10.00 -10.74
N ILE A 73 2.19 9.85 -9.46
CA ILE A 73 1.75 10.76 -8.39
C ILE A 73 2.95 11.07 -7.50
N PRO A 74 3.73 12.13 -7.81
CA PRO A 74 4.96 12.43 -7.04
C PRO A 74 4.74 12.72 -5.56
N SER A 75 3.56 13.17 -5.18
CA SER A 75 3.22 13.47 -3.78
C SER A 75 2.70 12.26 -3.00
N LEU A 76 2.60 11.10 -3.64
CA LEU A 76 2.03 9.91 -3.04
C LEU A 76 2.88 9.42 -1.86
N LYS A 77 2.24 9.22 -0.71
CA LYS A 77 2.88 8.59 0.45
C LYS A 77 2.83 7.08 0.27
N ILE A 78 3.94 6.40 0.50
CA ILE A 78 4.04 4.94 0.35
C ILE A 78 4.23 4.31 1.73
N VAL A 79 3.41 3.31 2.04
CA VAL A 79 3.55 2.47 3.22
C VAL A 79 3.73 1.03 2.76
N PHE A 80 4.85 0.42 3.14
CA PHE A 80 5.14 -0.96 2.79
C PHE A 80 4.85 -1.88 3.97
N ALA A 81 4.16 -3.00 3.71
CA ALA A 81 4.00 -4.07 4.69
C ALA A 81 5.11 -5.10 4.45
N THR A 82 5.86 -5.42 5.50
CA THR A 82 7.07 -6.24 5.40
C THR A 82 6.97 -7.53 6.18
N GLY A 83 7.44 -8.63 5.59
CA GLY A 83 7.69 -9.88 6.29
C GLY A 83 9.15 -9.94 6.79
N LEU A 84 9.50 -11.07 7.44
CA LEU A 84 10.81 -11.23 8.07
C LEU A 84 12.00 -11.19 7.09
N ASN A 85 11.78 -11.60 5.85
CA ASN A 85 12.86 -11.74 4.87
C ASN A 85 12.84 -10.70 3.77
N ASP A 86 12.07 -9.63 3.96
CA ASP A 86 11.98 -8.59 2.95
C ASP A 86 13.15 -7.62 3.06
N ASP A 87 13.68 -7.24 1.90
CA ASP A 87 14.79 -6.31 1.79
C ASP A 87 14.25 -4.88 1.70
N ALA A 88 14.76 -3.99 2.54
CA ALA A 88 14.35 -2.59 2.57
C ALA A 88 15.23 -1.68 1.68
N GLY A 89 16.04 -2.28 0.80
CA GLY A 89 17.04 -1.52 0.02
C GLY A 89 16.48 -0.49 -0.95
N TRP A 90 15.22 -0.64 -1.36
CA TRP A 90 14.59 0.28 -2.31
C TRP A 90 13.77 1.39 -1.63
N LYS A 91 13.72 1.36 -0.29
CA LYS A 91 12.97 2.32 0.49
C LYS A 91 13.57 3.72 0.37
N LYS A 92 12.71 4.72 0.13
CA LYS A 92 13.08 6.13 0.22
C LYS A 92 12.96 6.61 1.67
N PRO A 93 13.65 7.70 2.06
CA PRO A 93 13.56 8.21 3.43
C PRO A 93 12.14 8.53 3.89
N GLU A 94 11.28 9.00 2.99
CA GLU A 94 9.89 9.36 3.29
C GLU A 94 8.94 8.17 3.34
N ASP A 95 9.37 6.99 2.87
CA ASP A 95 8.53 5.80 2.90
C ASP A 95 8.44 5.23 4.29
N ARG A 96 7.30 4.63 4.61
CA ARG A 96 7.08 3.99 5.90
C ARG A 96 7.03 2.49 5.73
N MET A 97 7.54 1.79 6.75
CA MET A 97 7.55 0.33 6.79
C MET A 97 6.69 -0.14 7.95
N LEU A 98 5.85 -1.13 7.70
CA LEU A 98 4.97 -1.71 8.71
C LEU A 98 5.19 -3.22 8.76
N ALA A 99 5.67 -3.73 9.90
CA ALA A 99 5.99 -5.14 10.04
C ALA A 99 4.74 -6.01 10.15
N LYS A 100 4.74 -7.14 9.47
CA LYS A 100 3.68 -8.13 9.59
C LYS A 100 3.98 -9.11 10.73
N PRO A 101 3.00 -9.58 11.46
CA PRO A 101 1.59 -9.16 11.45
C PRO A 101 1.43 -7.82 12.14
N TYR A 102 0.62 -6.94 11.55
CA TYR A 102 0.35 -5.63 12.13
C TYR A 102 -1.04 -5.59 12.76
N ARG A 103 -1.21 -4.68 13.72
CA ARG A 103 -2.50 -4.41 14.35
C ARG A 103 -3.11 -3.14 13.76
N LYS A 104 -4.39 -2.95 14.01
CA LYS A 104 -5.11 -1.75 13.60
C LYS A 104 -4.38 -0.47 14.02
N ASP A 105 -3.92 -0.41 15.29
CA ASP A 105 -3.22 0.77 15.79
C ASP A 105 -1.92 1.04 15.03
N ASP A 106 -1.17 -0.01 14.70
CA ASP A 106 0.06 0.12 13.94
C ASP A 106 -0.21 0.65 12.55
N LEU A 107 -1.26 0.13 11.91
CA LEU A 107 -1.68 0.54 10.58
C LEU A 107 -2.06 2.02 10.56
N LEU A 108 -2.86 2.45 11.53
CA LEU A 108 -3.31 3.85 11.59
C LEU A 108 -2.15 4.81 11.89
N LYS A 109 -1.20 4.40 12.73
CA LYS A 109 0.01 5.19 12.99
C LYS A 109 0.87 5.38 11.75
N ALA A 110 0.97 4.35 10.91
CA ALA A 110 1.77 4.42 9.70
C ALA A 110 1.21 5.44 8.70
N LEU A 111 -0.08 5.75 8.80
CA LEU A 111 -0.76 6.71 7.92
C LEU A 111 -0.77 8.14 8.47
N ALA A 112 -0.42 8.30 9.73
CA ALA A 112 -0.44 9.61 10.39
C ALA A 112 0.66 10.56 9.89
#